data_d6f282773f92f026a545f44bfea5ee86
#
_entry.id   d6f282773f92f026a545f44bfea5ee86
#
_cell.length_a   1.000
_cell.length_b   1.000
_cell.length_c   1.000
_cell.angle_alpha   90.00
_cell.angle_beta   90.00
_cell.angle_gamma   90.00
#
_symmetry.space_group_name_H-M   'P 1'
#
loop_
_entity.id
_entity.type
_entity.pdbx_description
1 polymer ?
#
loop_
_entity_poly.entity_id
_entity_poly.type
_entity_poly.pdbx_seq_one_letter_code
_entity_poly.pdbx_strand_id
1 'polypeptide(L)'
;LFYKNKIVSIIGGGNAALDATLLLSKIAKKVYLIHRRNEFRGDEILIQKIKKQKNVQFILNSIIKEIKGDEFVKSIIINNVDNKSEKEIATNGVFIEVGFEVKANFVKNLVDLDEKNQIITNKHCETSRPGIFAAGDATDIHYKQIIISAGEGAKAGLSAYKYIQAKENLKTSGLDWGEKKLKGKSKK
;
A
#
# COMPACT_ATOMS: atom_id res chain seq x y z
N LEU A 1 -2.17 -21.57 4.89
CA LEU A 1 -2.35 -23.03 4.79
C LEU A 1 -2.77 -23.48 3.38
N PHE A 2 -3.52 -22.69 2.63
CA PHE A 2 -3.98 -23.05 1.28
C PHE A 2 -2.83 -23.38 0.31
N TYR A 3 -1.68 -22.75 0.47
CA TYR A 3 -0.48 -22.97 -0.38
C TYR A 3 0.56 -23.91 0.23
N LYS A 4 0.21 -24.68 1.27
CA LYS A 4 1.11 -25.68 1.85
C LYS A 4 1.50 -26.73 0.79
N ASN A 5 2.80 -26.98 0.66
CA ASN A 5 3.39 -27.89 -0.31
C ASN A 5 3.11 -27.58 -1.79
N LYS A 6 2.64 -26.36 -2.11
CA LYS A 6 2.40 -25.89 -3.48
C LYS A 6 3.57 -25.04 -4.00
N ILE A 7 3.58 -24.79 -5.30
CA ILE A 7 4.51 -23.87 -5.95
C ILE A 7 3.81 -22.53 -6.07
N VAL A 8 4.45 -21.45 -5.65
CA VAL A 8 3.87 -20.09 -5.73
C VAL A 8 4.84 -19.14 -6.39
N SER A 9 4.30 -18.13 -7.08
CA SER A 9 5.04 -17.06 -7.72
C SER A 9 4.66 -15.72 -7.09
N ILE A 10 5.66 -14.92 -6.72
CA ILE A 10 5.49 -13.58 -6.15
C ILE A 10 6.10 -12.59 -7.12
N ILE A 11 5.33 -11.58 -7.49
CA ILE A 11 5.72 -10.56 -8.45
C ILE A 11 5.94 -9.25 -7.69
N GLY A 12 7.18 -8.79 -7.63
CA GLY A 12 7.51 -7.55 -6.94
C GLY A 12 8.97 -7.46 -6.50
N GLY A 13 9.32 -6.37 -5.84
CA GLY A 13 10.71 -6.16 -5.38
C GLY A 13 10.83 -5.12 -4.26
N GLY A 14 9.71 -4.72 -3.66
CA GLY A 14 9.63 -3.93 -2.43
C GLY A 14 9.38 -4.80 -1.21
N ASN A 15 9.27 -4.19 -0.03
CA ASN A 15 9.10 -4.91 1.24
C ASN A 15 7.90 -5.84 1.24
N ALA A 16 6.76 -5.46 0.67
CA ALA A 16 5.58 -6.33 0.57
C ALA A 16 5.89 -7.67 -0.14
N ALA A 17 6.59 -7.63 -1.28
CA ALA A 17 6.99 -8.83 -2.01
C ALA A 17 8.00 -9.67 -1.21
N LEU A 18 8.94 -9.03 -0.51
CA LEU A 18 9.94 -9.71 0.31
C LEU A 18 9.29 -10.38 1.54
N ASP A 19 8.39 -9.71 2.22
CA ASP A 19 7.64 -10.26 3.36
C ASP A 19 6.75 -11.43 2.93
N ALA A 20 6.00 -11.29 1.83
CA ALA A 20 5.22 -12.37 1.25
C ALA A 20 6.10 -13.58 0.90
N THR A 21 7.30 -13.33 0.34
CA THR A 21 8.27 -14.39 0.04
C THR A 21 8.73 -15.12 1.29
N LEU A 22 9.10 -14.41 2.34
CA LEU A 22 9.51 -15.00 3.63
C LEU A 22 8.37 -15.80 4.27
N LEU A 23 7.16 -15.28 4.24
CA LEU A 23 5.99 -15.95 4.78
C LEU A 23 5.71 -17.27 4.02
N LEU A 24 5.65 -17.19 2.70
CA LEU A 24 5.31 -18.34 1.86
C LEU A 24 6.44 -19.36 1.80
N SER A 25 7.72 -18.97 1.94
CA SER A 25 8.84 -19.90 2.00
C SER A 25 8.73 -20.91 3.15
N LYS A 26 8.02 -20.58 4.22
CA LYS A 26 7.82 -21.47 5.38
C LYS A 26 6.83 -22.60 5.13
N ILE A 27 5.96 -22.47 4.14
CA ILE A 27 4.85 -23.40 3.90
C ILE A 27 4.81 -23.98 2.49
N ALA A 28 5.26 -23.22 1.49
CA ALA A 28 5.23 -23.63 0.10
C ALA A 28 6.36 -24.62 -0.21
N LYS A 29 6.13 -25.52 -1.17
CA LYS A 29 7.18 -26.42 -1.71
C LYS A 29 8.26 -25.61 -2.43
N LYS A 30 7.86 -24.58 -3.18
CA LYS A 30 8.77 -23.71 -3.93
C LYS A 30 8.15 -22.32 -4.08
N VAL A 31 8.98 -21.30 -3.99
CA VAL A 31 8.61 -19.89 -4.18
C VAL A 31 9.48 -19.32 -5.29
N TYR A 32 8.85 -18.75 -6.31
CA TYR A 32 9.51 -17.91 -7.30
C TYR A 32 9.31 -16.44 -6.93
N LEU A 33 10.40 -15.70 -6.69
CA LEU A 33 10.36 -14.25 -6.52
C LEU A 33 10.81 -13.59 -7.84
N ILE A 34 9.86 -12.97 -8.53
CA ILE A 34 10.02 -12.43 -9.87
C ILE A 34 10.07 -10.91 -9.78
N HIS A 35 11.14 -10.32 -10.30
CA HIS A 35 11.32 -8.87 -10.28
C HIS A 35 11.81 -8.33 -11.61
N ARG A 36 11.27 -7.14 -12.01
CA ARG A 36 11.59 -6.51 -13.30
C ARG A 36 12.98 -5.89 -13.41
N ARG A 37 13.71 -5.75 -12.30
CA ARG A 37 15.06 -5.19 -12.23
C ARG A 37 16.04 -6.25 -11.77
N ASN A 38 17.33 -5.93 -11.87
CA ASN A 38 18.43 -6.76 -11.35
C ASN A 38 18.59 -6.66 -9.82
N GLU A 39 17.99 -5.64 -9.18
CA GLU A 39 18.10 -5.38 -7.74
C GLU A 39 16.73 -5.11 -7.11
N PHE A 40 16.55 -5.57 -5.89
CA PHE A 40 15.37 -5.30 -5.08
C PHE A 40 15.45 -3.92 -4.45
N ARG A 41 14.29 -3.29 -4.21
CA ARG A 41 14.19 -1.98 -3.53
C ARG A 41 13.81 -2.10 -2.06
N GLY A 42 13.49 -3.31 -1.60
CA GLY A 42 13.15 -3.57 -0.21
C GLY A 42 14.39 -3.67 0.69
N ASP A 43 14.15 -3.85 1.98
CA ASP A 43 15.17 -3.84 3.01
C ASP A 43 16.17 -4.98 2.82
N GLU A 44 17.46 -4.66 2.89
CA GLU A 44 18.55 -5.63 2.71
C GLU A 44 18.46 -6.78 3.72
N ILE A 45 18.00 -6.50 4.95
CA ILE A 45 17.83 -7.55 5.97
C ILE A 45 16.82 -8.62 5.55
N LEU A 46 15.76 -8.24 4.81
CA LEU A 46 14.77 -9.19 4.27
C LEU A 46 15.39 -10.00 3.13
N ILE A 47 16.12 -9.34 2.23
CA ILE A 47 16.80 -9.98 1.11
C ILE A 47 17.77 -11.04 1.63
N GLN A 48 18.59 -10.74 2.64
CA GLN A 48 19.53 -11.67 3.24
C GLN A 48 18.83 -12.87 3.90
N LYS A 49 17.68 -12.66 4.54
CA LYS A 49 16.86 -13.75 5.09
C LYS A 49 16.31 -14.65 3.99
N ILE A 50 15.87 -14.07 2.88
CA ILE A 50 15.33 -14.83 1.74
C ILE A 50 16.42 -15.63 1.04
N LYS A 51 17.62 -15.07 0.86
CA LYS A 51 18.78 -15.76 0.27
C LYS A 51 19.14 -17.07 1.01
N LYS A 52 18.80 -17.16 2.30
CA LYS A 52 19.02 -18.38 3.11
C LYS A 52 17.94 -19.46 2.91
N GLN A 53 16.83 -19.14 2.23
CA GLN A 53 15.73 -20.08 2.02
C GLN A 53 16.03 -20.99 0.81
N LYS A 54 16.17 -22.30 1.02
CA LYS A 54 16.53 -23.26 -0.03
C LYS A 54 15.45 -23.46 -1.09
N ASN A 55 14.20 -23.16 -0.75
CA ASN A 55 13.05 -23.33 -1.64
C ASN A 55 12.63 -22.03 -2.35
N VAL A 56 13.40 -20.94 -2.22
CA VAL A 56 13.15 -19.69 -2.94
C VAL A 56 14.09 -19.57 -4.14
N GLN A 57 13.53 -19.21 -5.29
CA GLN A 57 14.29 -18.93 -6.51
C GLN A 57 14.00 -17.52 -6.97
N PHE A 58 15.06 -16.71 -7.10
CA PHE A 58 14.98 -15.37 -7.69
C PHE A 58 14.93 -15.45 -9.21
N ILE A 59 14.05 -14.68 -9.82
CA ILE A 59 13.97 -14.49 -11.27
C ILE A 59 13.96 -12.97 -11.50
N LEU A 60 15.14 -12.44 -11.76
CA LEU A 60 15.36 -11.01 -11.96
C LEU A 60 15.20 -10.64 -13.44
N ASN A 61 15.18 -9.33 -13.72
CA ASN A 61 15.02 -8.76 -15.06
C ASN A 61 13.83 -9.38 -15.81
N SER A 62 12.74 -9.66 -15.09
CA SER A 62 11.59 -10.39 -15.66
C SER A 62 10.28 -9.78 -15.23
N ILE A 63 9.35 -9.72 -16.15
CA ILE A 63 7.97 -9.28 -15.95
C ILE A 63 7.01 -10.41 -16.27
N ILE A 64 5.86 -10.40 -15.62
CA ILE A 64 4.78 -11.31 -15.97
C ILE A 64 4.12 -10.83 -17.28
N LYS A 65 3.89 -11.76 -18.20
CA LYS A 65 3.18 -11.52 -19.46
C LYS A 65 1.75 -12.03 -19.37
N GLU A 66 1.59 -13.23 -18.82
CA GLU A 66 0.31 -13.93 -18.77
C GLU A 66 0.20 -14.84 -17.56
N ILE A 67 -0.99 -14.97 -17.01
CA ILE A 67 -1.35 -15.98 -16.01
C ILE A 67 -2.29 -16.97 -16.70
N LYS A 68 -1.93 -18.25 -16.69
CA LYS A 68 -2.70 -19.32 -17.31
C LYS A 68 -3.37 -20.22 -16.29
N GLY A 69 -4.53 -20.69 -16.62
CA GLY A 69 -5.31 -21.62 -15.82
C GLY A 69 -6.76 -21.65 -16.31
N ASP A 70 -7.57 -22.41 -15.63
CA ASP A 70 -9.03 -22.46 -15.77
C ASP A 70 -9.69 -21.99 -14.48
N GLU A 71 -10.20 -22.87 -13.65
CA GLU A 71 -10.70 -22.53 -12.30
C GLU A 71 -9.57 -22.13 -11.35
N PHE A 72 -8.36 -22.67 -11.59
CA PHE A 72 -7.18 -22.40 -10.77
C PHE A 72 -5.98 -22.06 -11.66
N VAL A 73 -5.06 -21.27 -11.09
CA VAL A 73 -3.79 -20.96 -11.73
C VAL A 73 -2.96 -22.22 -11.90
N LYS A 74 -2.45 -22.45 -13.13
CA LYS A 74 -1.61 -23.58 -13.50
C LYS A 74 -0.18 -23.17 -13.84
N SER A 75 -0.02 -22.03 -14.51
CA SER A 75 1.29 -21.50 -14.90
C SER A 75 1.25 -19.99 -15.10
N ILE A 76 2.44 -19.42 -15.24
CA ILE A 76 2.64 -18.04 -15.70
C ILE A 76 3.62 -18.03 -16.85
N ILE A 77 3.43 -17.10 -17.80
CA ILE A 77 4.46 -16.75 -18.77
C ILE A 77 5.17 -15.49 -18.27
N ILE A 78 6.48 -15.58 -18.17
CA ILE A 78 7.35 -14.43 -17.89
C ILE A 78 8.14 -14.06 -19.13
N ASN A 79 8.45 -12.76 -19.24
CA ASN A 79 9.30 -12.20 -20.28
C ASN A 79 10.52 -11.55 -19.63
N ASN A 80 11.71 -11.97 -20.04
CA ASN A 80 12.94 -11.29 -19.61
C ASN A 80 13.05 -9.94 -20.32
N VAL A 81 13.29 -8.86 -19.54
CA VAL A 81 13.26 -7.49 -20.08
C VAL A 81 14.48 -7.17 -20.94
N ASP A 82 15.60 -7.88 -20.75
CA ASP A 82 16.86 -7.63 -21.46
C ASP A 82 16.88 -8.32 -22.83
N ASN A 83 16.68 -9.64 -22.86
CA ASN A 83 16.81 -10.46 -24.06
C ASN A 83 15.47 -10.84 -24.71
N LYS A 84 14.33 -10.38 -24.13
CA LYS A 84 12.97 -10.65 -24.59
C LYS A 84 12.59 -12.14 -24.65
N SER A 85 13.37 -13.01 -24.02
CA SER A 85 13.02 -14.44 -23.97
C SER A 85 11.80 -14.68 -23.11
N GLU A 86 10.96 -15.59 -23.53
CA GLU A 86 9.78 -16.02 -22.78
C GLU A 86 10.02 -17.36 -22.12
N LYS A 87 9.48 -17.53 -20.92
CA LYS A 87 9.54 -18.78 -20.17
C LYS A 87 8.22 -19.01 -19.48
N GLU A 88 7.72 -20.23 -19.61
CA GLU A 88 6.56 -20.69 -18.83
C GLU A 88 7.03 -21.35 -17.52
N ILE A 89 6.36 -20.99 -16.42
CA ILE A 89 6.66 -21.48 -15.08
C ILE A 89 5.39 -22.05 -14.48
N ALA A 90 5.39 -23.32 -14.13
CA ALA A 90 4.29 -23.96 -13.40
C ALA A 90 4.17 -23.32 -12.00
N THR A 91 2.97 -22.92 -11.64
CA THR A 91 2.66 -22.31 -10.34
C THR A 91 1.21 -22.58 -9.95
N ASN A 92 0.94 -22.71 -8.66
CA ASN A 92 -0.39 -22.95 -8.11
C ASN A 92 -1.02 -21.69 -7.52
N GLY A 93 -0.28 -20.57 -7.51
CA GLY A 93 -0.75 -19.29 -7.04
C GLY A 93 0.19 -18.17 -7.41
N VAL A 94 -0.37 -16.98 -7.65
CA VAL A 94 0.37 -15.77 -8.00
C VAL A 94 0.01 -14.67 -7.02
N PHE A 95 1.02 -14.04 -6.43
CA PHE A 95 0.91 -12.91 -5.52
C PHE A 95 1.52 -11.69 -6.22
N ILE A 96 0.70 -10.66 -6.44
CA ILE A 96 1.12 -9.45 -7.16
C ILE A 96 1.38 -8.35 -6.13
N GLU A 97 2.67 -8.08 -5.88
CA GLU A 97 3.16 -7.13 -4.87
C GLU A 97 3.99 -6.01 -5.54
N VAL A 98 3.42 -5.40 -6.58
CA VAL A 98 4.11 -4.39 -7.40
C VAL A 98 3.90 -2.96 -6.93
N GLY A 99 3.19 -2.78 -5.80
CA GLY A 99 2.76 -1.50 -5.28
C GLY A 99 1.37 -1.13 -5.78
N PHE A 100 0.99 0.12 -5.55
CA PHE A 100 -0.32 0.66 -5.94
C PHE A 100 -0.16 2.02 -6.61
N GLU A 101 -1.18 2.41 -7.33
CA GLU A 101 -1.32 3.74 -7.94
C GLU A 101 -2.61 4.38 -7.43
N VAL A 102 -2.52 5.62 -6.98
CA VAL A 102 -3.71 6.38 -6.59
C VAL A 102 -4.40 6.90 -7.85
N LYS A 103 -5.68 6.58 -8.00
CA LYS A 103 -6.49 7.02 -9.14
C LYS A 103 -7.51 8.07 -8.70
N ALA A 104 -7.03 9.22 -8.20
CA ALA A 104 -7.87 10.32 -7.74
C ALA A 104 -8.33 11.26 -8.88
N ASN A 105 -8.16 10.91 -10.14
CA ASN A 105 -8.53 11.74 -11.29
C ASN A 105 -10.02 12.18 -11.31
N PHE A 106 -10.90 11.40 -10.68
CA PHE A 106 -12.33 11.71 -10.59
C PHE A 106 -12.63 12.95 -9.74
N VAL A 107 -11.70 13.36 -8.88
CA VAL A 107 -11.79 14.58 -8.03
C VAL A 107 -10.83 15.70 -8.45
N LYS A 108 -10.07 15.55 -9.53
CA LYS A 108 -9.04 16.51 -9.95
C LYS A 108 -9.54 17.95 -10.19
N ASN A 109 -10.82 18.10 -10.51
CA ASN A 109 -11.46 19.42 -10.72
C ASN A 109 -12.10 19.96 -9.42
N LEU A 110 -12.02 19.21 -8.33
CA LEU A 110 -12.66 19.56 -7.05
C LEU A 110 -11.63 19.89 -5.97
N VAL A 111 -10.49 19.21 -5.97
CA VAL A 111 -9.45 19.33 -4.95
C VAL A 111 -8.06 19.26 -5.58
N ASP A 112 -7.05 19.75 -4.88
CA ASP A 112 -5.67 19.71 -5.34
C ASP A 112 -5.09 18.30 -5.20
N LEU A 113 -4.35 17.90 -6.23
CA LEU A 113 -3.61 16.64 -6.27
C LEU A 113 -2.11 16.93 -6.37
N ASP A 114 -1.29 16.01 -5.82
CA ASP A 114 0.16 16.05 -6.00
C ASP A 114 0.58 15.42 -7.35
N GLU A 115 1.89 15.38 -7.61
CA GLU A 115 2.49 14.80 -8.82
C GLU A 115 2.22 13.28 -8.97
N LYS A 116 1.81 12.61 -7.89
CA LYS A 116 1.47 11.18 -7.85
C LYS A 116 -0.03 10.92 -7.90
N ASN A 117 -0.84 11.95 -8.25
CA ASN A 117 -2.30 11.91 -8.19
C ASN A 117 -2.89 11.63 -6.80
N GLN A 118 -2.16 11.95 -5.72
CA GLN A 118 -2.66 11.83 -4.36
C GLN A 118 -3.36 13.11 -3.97
N ILE A 119 -4.45 13.00 -3.20
CA ILE A 119 -5.20 14.15 -2.71
C ILE A 119 -4.38 14.87 -1.63
N ILE A 120 -4.08 16.15 -1.83
CA ILE A 120 -3.36 16.96 -0.86
C ILE A 120 -4.28 17.29 0.31
N THR A 121 -3.80 17.00 1.55
CA THR A 121 -4.57 17.24 2.77
C THR A 121 -3.73 17.94 3.83
N ASN A 122 -4.42 18.68 4.72
CA ASN A 122 -3.79 19.23 5.91
C ASN A 122 -3.84 18.22 7.08
N LYS A 123 -3.29 18.64 8.25
CA LYS A 123 -3.30 17.81 9.48
C LYS A 123 -4.68 17.43 9.99
N HIS A 124 -5.74 18.04 9.51
CA HIS A 124 -7.15 17.79 9.85
C HIS A 124 -7.88 16.98 8.78
N CYS A 125 -7.17 16.45 7.77
CA CYS A 125 -7.73 15.73 6.63
C CYS A 125 -8.66 16.61 5.75
N GLU A 126 -8.52 17.94 5.82
CA GLU A 126 -9.23 18.88 4.97
C GLU A 126 -8.48 19.00 3.64
N THR A 127 -9.23 19.00 2.53
CA THR A 127 -8.69 19.25 1.19
C THR A 127 -8.65 20.74 0.88
N SER A 128 -8.15 21.12 -0.30
CA SER A 128 -8.19 22.52 -0.77
C SER A 128 -9.60 23.08 -0.92
N ARG A 129 -10.63 22.23 -0.97
CA ARG A 129 -12.03 22.67 -1.10
C ARG A 129 -12.78 22.47 0.21
N PRO A 130 -13.32 23.58 0.81
CA PRO A 130 -14.10 23.48 2.04
C PRO A 130 -15.29 22.51 1.93
N GLY A 131 -15.44 21.64 2.92
CA GLY A 131 -16.48 20.62 2.97
C GLY A 131 -16.16 19.31 2.27
N ILE A 132 -14.95 19.20 1.68
CA ILE A 132 -14.40 17.93 1.17
C ILE A 132 -13.22 17.52 2.04
N PHE A 133 -13.28 16.30 2.52
CA PHE A 133 -12.26 15.68 3.37
C PHE A 133 -11.74 14.41 2.69
N ALA A 134 -10.48 14.10 2.89
CA ALA A 134 -9.86 12.88 2.37
C ALA A 134 -8.96 12.24 3.41
N ALA A 135 -8.84 10.91 3.37
CA ALA A 135 -8.07 10.15 4.33
C ALA A 135 -7.44 8.90 3.71
N GLY A 136 -6.39 8.40 4.35
CA GLY A 136 -5.75 7.14 4.01
C GLY A 136 -4.93 7.18 2.73
N ASP A 137 -4.80 6.04 2.07
CA ASP A 137 -3.87 5.82 0.96
C ASP A 137 -4.13 6.71 -0.27
N ALA A 138 -5.34 7.24 -0.41
CA ALA A 138 -5.69 8.18 -1.47
C ALA A 138 -5.05 9.58 -1.30
N THR A 139 -4.57 9.90 -0.09
CA THR A 139 -3.99 11.22 0.24
C THR A 139 -2.46 11.22 0.10
N ASP A 140 -1.85 12.37 0.28
CA ASP A 140 -0.41 12.59 0.29
C ASP A 140 0.30 12.11 1.57
N ILE A 141 -0.41 11.39 2.45
CA ILE A 141 0.16 10.86 3.69
C ILE A 141 1.38 9.94 3.41
N HIS A 142 2.44 10.13 4.19
CA HIS A 142 3.73 9.48 3.94
C HIS A 142 3.68 7.95 4.11
N TYR A 143 3.08 7.47 5.19
CA TYR A 143 3.01 6.04 5.50
C TYR A 143 1.64 5.46 5.13
N LYS A 144 1.65 4.49 4.22
CA LYS A 144 0.46 3.81 3.71
C LYS A 144 0.24 2.50 4.47
N GLN A 145 -0.46 2.57 5.59
CA GLN A 145 -0.76 1.43 6.46
C GLN A 145 -2.22 1.44 6.89
N ILE A 146 -2.83 0.26 7.01
CA ILE A 146 -4.24 0.11 7.36
C ILE A 146 -4.60 0.88 8.63
N ILE A 147 -3.78 0.78 9.68
CA ILE A 147 -4.04 1.45 10.95
C ILE A 147 -3.94 2.99 10.82
N ILE A 148 -3.04 3.49 9.98
CA ILE A 148 -2.92 4.92 9.71
C ILE A 148 -4.13 5.40 8.93
N SER A 149 -4.54 4.68 7.89
CA SER A 149 -5.75 5.00 7.11
C SER A 149 -7.01 5.00 7.98
N ALA A 150 -7.12 4.08 8.94
CA ALA A 150 -8.23 4.05 9.90
C ALA A 150 -8.22 5.27 10.82
N GLY A 151 -7.05 5.66 11.35
CA GLY A 151 -6.88 6.86 12.17
C GLY A 151 -7.17 8.15 11.41
N GLU A 152 -6.70 8.25 10.15
CA GLU A 152 -7.00 9.37 9.26
C GLU A 152 -8.50 9.45 8.96
N GLY A 153 -9.18 8.31 8.72
CA GLY A 153 -10.62 8.25 8.50
C GLY A 153 -11.41 8.77 9.70
N ALA A 154 -11.02 8.39 10.91
CA ALA A 154 -11.63 8.92 12.14
C ALA A 154 -11.41 10.44 12.25
N LYS A 155 -10.20 10.93 11.98
CA LYS A 155 -9.87 12.36 11.99
C LYS A 155 -10.69 13.14 10.95
N ALA A 156 -10.79 12.63 9.72
CA ALA A 156 -11.60 13.23 8.67
C ALA A 156 -13.09 13.33 9.06
N GLY A 157 -13.64 12.26 9.66
CA GLY A 157 -15.01 12.25 10.17
C GLY A 157 -15.26 13.32 11.24
N LEU A 158 -14.34 13.45 12.21
CA LEU A 158 -14.41 14.48 13.25
C LEU A 158 -14.28 15.90 12.67
N SER A 159 -13.43 16.08 11.68
CA SER A 159 -13.28 17.37 10.98
C SER A 159 -14.53 17.73 10.18
N ALA A 160 -15.13 16.76 9.49
CA ALA A 160 -16.40 16.94 8.78
C ALA A 160 -17.54 17.31 9.73
N TYR A 161 -17.63 16.66 10.88
CA TYR A 161 -18.60 16.98 11.94
C TYR A 161 -18.43 18.43 12.41
N LYS A 162 -17.21 18.87 12.73
CA LYS A 162 -16.93 20.25 13.11
C LYS A 162 -17.32 21.25 12.03
N TYR A 163 -17.04 20.93 10.77
CA TYR A 163 -17.39 21.78 9.63
C TYR A 163 -18.91 21.98 9.53
N ILE A 164 -19.70 20.92 9.69
CA ILE A 164 -21.16 20.98 9.65
C ILE A 164 -21.67 21.82 10.81
N GLN A 165 -21.22 21.58 12.03
CA GLN A 165 -21.60 22.34 13.21
C GLN A 165 -21.32 23.85 13.05
N ALA A 166 -20.15 24.20 12.51
CA ALA A 166 -19.81 25.60 12.24
C ALA A 166 -20.73 26.24 11.21
N LYS A 167 -21.12 25.48 10.18
CA LYS A 167 -22.06 25.95 9.14
C LYS A 167 -23.46 26.22 9.68
N GLU A 168 -23.89 25.42 10.64
CA GLU A 168 -25.18 25.54 11.31
C GLU A 168 -25.16 26.51 12.50
N ASN A 169 -24.04 27.21 12.73
CA ASN A 169 -23.81 28.09 13.88
C ASN A 169 -24.04 27.41 15.24
N LEU A 170 -23.85 26.10 15.31
CA LEU A 170 -23.96 25.36 16.55
C LEU A 170 -22.67 25.46 17.35
N LYS A 171 -22.79 25.59 18.69
CA LYS A 171 -21.60 25.55 19.56
C LYS A 171 -21.03 24.15 19.56
N THR A 172 -19.83 23.99 19.02
CA THR A 172 -19.07 22.75 19.22
C THR A 172 -18.58 22.67 20.66
N SER A 173 -19.00 21.65 21.42
CA SER A 173 -18.26 21.24 22.60
C SER A 173 -16.86 20.80 22.15
N GLY A 174 -15.82 21.24 22.86
CA GLY A 174 -14.45 20.79 22.56
C GLY A 174 -14.45 19.25 22.53
N LEU A 175 -13.91 18.65 21.44
CA LEU A 175 -13.81 17.22 21.33
C LEU A 175 -12.92 16.69 22.44
N ASP A 176 -13.48 15.87 23.29
CA ASP A 176 -13.03 14.99 24.38
C ASP A 176 -11.87 15.42 25.32
N TRP A 177 -10.94 16.18 24.89
CA TRP A 177 -9.84 16.73 25.70
C TRP A 177 -9.73 18.23 25.39
N GLY A 178 -10.82 18.95 25.75
CA GLY A 178 -10.93 20.36 25.48
C GLY A 178 -9.65 21.09 25.83
N GLU A 179 -9.21 22.00 24.98
CA GLU A 179 -8.24 23.02 25.30
C GLU A 179 -8.69 23.73 26.59
N LYS A 180 -8.22 23.24 27.74
CA LYS A 180 -8.25 24.05 28.95
C LYS A 180 -7.43 25.26 28.61
N LYS A 181 -8.09 26.42 28.32
CA LYS A 181 -7.41 27.69 28.35
C LYS A 181 -6.66 27.72 29.65
N LEU A 182 -5.36 27.56 29.62
CA LEU A 182 -4.49 27.86 30.72
C LEU A 182 -4.75 29.34 31.04
N LYS A 183 -5.61 29.60 31.99
CA LYS A 183 -5.78 30.95 32.53
C LYS A 183 -4.40 31.34 33.03
N GLY A 184 -3.71 32.18 32.30
CA GLY A 184 -2.46 32.78 32.73
C GLY A 184 -2.67 33.35 34.11
N LYS A 185 -1.94 32.81 35.10
CA LYS A 185 -1.80 33.51 36.37
C LYS A 185 -1.06 34.80 36.06
N SER A 186 -1.82 35.91 35.96
CA SER A 186 -1.25 37.23 36.07
C SER A 186 -0.52 37.27 37.41
N LYS A 187 0.80 37.34 37.35
CA LYS A 187 1.60 37.71 38.52
C LYS A 187 1.36 39.17 38.81
N LYS A 188 0.80 39.46 39.97
CA LYS A 188 0.94 40.77 40.60
C LYS A 188 2.33 40.91 41.16
#